data_4f13ff4f12b89187ca8d369c03f90bc1
#
_entry.id   4f13ff4f12b89187ca8d369c03f90bc1
#
_cell.length_a   1.000
_cell.length_b   1.000
_cell.length_c   1.000
_cell.angle_alpha   90.00
_cell.angle_beta   90.00
_cell.angle_gamma   90.00
#
_symmetry.space_group_name_H-M   'P 1'
#
loop_
_entity.id
_entity.type
_entity.pdbx_description
1 polymer ?
#
loop_
_entity_poly.entity_id
_entity_poly.type
_entity_poly.pdbx_seq_one_letter_code
_entity_poly.pdbx_strand_id
1 'polypeptide(L)'
;MIGMLKVLALAMVLSLAAPVWAGQYDAVLGSVQRMLGQAAKNDQAGLNATRQQLDSLSRPAHQNVKEARALNQQGLEALKQNDYQAAATAFQKAQETDPADIEIAGNLGYANLKLGQLKRAEHQLVYAISLSPGRSSSWYNLGQVYGAMNDIEKATGAFATAYRFSQNPPKTVEFMRQALTAPENNEATRAALKWTLELLGTPLMESAVVR
;
A
#
# COMPACT_ATOMS: atom_id res chain seq x y z
N MET A 1 50.78 -30.66 6.64
CA MET A 1 49.96 -30.15 7.77
C MET A 1 48.84 -29.34 7.21
N ILE A 2 47.65 -29.88 7.25
CA ILE A 2 46.45 -29.40 6.53
C ILE A 2 45.69 -28.50 7.50
N GLY A 3 45.62 -27.20 7.17
CA GLY A 3 44.81 -26.22 7.94
C GLY A 3 43.33 -26.35 7.59
N MET A 4 42.52 -26.79 8.55
CA MET A 4 41.07 -26.85 8.47
C MET A 4 40.46 -25.43 8.46
N LEU A 5 39.89 -25.03 7.34
CA LEU A 5 39.06 -23.84 7.22
C LEU A 5 37.72 -24.12 7.92
N LYS A 6 37.47 -23.46 9.06
CA LYS A 6 36.16 -23.49 9.72
C LYS A 6 35.22 -22.56 8.97
N VAL A 7 34.32 -23.14 8.22
CA VAL A 7 33.16 -22.42 7.66
C VAL A 7 32.18 -22.20 8.81
N LEU A 8 32.04 -20.96 9.28
CA LEU A 8 30.98 -20.55 10.17
C LEU A 8 29.69 -20.48 9.34
N ALA A 9 28.84 -21.47 9.49
CA ALA A 9 27.45 -21.41 9.02
C ALA A 9 26.70 -20.36 9.87
N LEU A 10 26.42 -19.22 9.29
CA LEU A 10 25.53 -18.22 9.85
C LEU A 10 24.09 -18.79 9.75
N ALA A 11 23.61 -19.40 10.83
CA ALA A 11 22.22 -19.82 10.93
C ALA A 11 21.35 -18.56 10.93
N MET A 12 20.66 -18.30 9.81
CA MET A 12 19.52 -17.38 9.77
C MET A 12 18.48 -17.89 10.76
N VAL A 13 18.30 -17.19 11.86
CA VAL A 13 17.13 -17.34 12.72
C VAL A 13 15.96 -16.74 11.94
N LEU A 14 15.30 -17.56 11.15
CA LEU A 14 13.99 -17.24 10.59
C LEU A 14 13.04 -17.09 11.78
N SER A 15 12.59 -15.88 12.04
CA SER A 15 11.65 -15.57 13.11
C SER A 15 10.37 -16.40 12.91
N LEU A 16 9.95 -17.11 13.96
CA LEU A 16 8.77 -17.97 14.00
C LEU A 16 7.42 -17.22 13.77
N ALA A 17 7.46 -15.93 13.48
CA ALA A 17 6.28 -15.12 13.16
C ALA A 17 5.79 -15.29 11.69
N ALA A 18 6.62 -15.81 10.79
CA ALA A 18 6.30 -15.97 9.37
C ALA A 18 5.09 -16.89 9.07
N PRO A 19 4.89 -18.06 9.73
CA PRO A 19 3.79 -18.97 9.38
C PRO A 19 2.40 -18.47 9.83
N VAL A 20 2.31 -17.73 10.92
CA VAL A 20 1.02 -17.20 11.41
C VAL A 20 0.49 -16.11 10.47
N TRP A 21 1.36 -15.23 10.00
CA TRP A 21 0.99 -14.17 9.06
C TRP A 21 0.66 -14.73 7.65
N ALA A 22 1.32 -15.79 7.20
CA ALA A 22 1.04 -16.38 5.88
C ALA A 22 -0.42 -16.85 5.74
N GLY A 23 -0.96 -17.58 6.73
CA GLY A 23 -2.36 -17.99 6.72
C GLY A 23 -3.35 -16.83 6.90
N GLN A 24 -2.95 -15.79 7.64
CA GLN A 24 -3.74 -14.59 7.84
C GLN A 24 -3.72 -13.68 6.60
N TYR A 25 -2.59 -13.66 5.87
CA TYR A 25 -2.45 -12.88 4.65
C TYR A 25 -3.46 -13.26 3.57
N ASP A 26 -3.66 -14.54 3.30
CA ASP A 26 -4.60 -15.00 2.28
C ASP A 26 -6.04 -14.60 2.60
N ALA A 27 -6.44 -14.68 3.88
CA ALA A 27 -7.76 -14.26 4.34
C ALA A 27 -7.94 -12.73 4.21
N VAL A 28 -6.92 -11.94 4.55
CA VAL A 28 -6.93 -10.48 4.40
C VAL A 28 -6.94 -10.11 2.92
N LEU A 29 -6.10 -10.74 2.09
CA LEU A 29 -6.07 -10.50 0.64
C LEU A 29 -7.43 -10.79 0.00
N GLY A 30 -8.10 -11.89 0.37
CA GLY A 30 -9.44 -12.20 -0.10
C GLY A 30 -10.46 -11.12 0.27
N SER A 31 -10.36 -10.56 1.48
CA SER A 31 -11.21 -9.45 1.90
C SER A 31 -10.89 -8.15 1.16
N VAL A 32 -9.61 -7.84 0.96
CA VAL A 32 -9.15 -6.70 0.14
C VAL A 32 -9.69 -6.83 -1.28
N GLN A 33 -9.55 -7.97 -1.94
CA GLN A 33 -10.07 -8.20 -3.30
C GLN A 33 -11.58 -8.02 -3.38
N ARG A 34 -12.32 -8.49 -2.37
CA ARG A 34 -13.77 -8.27 -2.27
C ARG A 34 -14.11 -6.79 -2.17
N MET A 35 -13.38 -6.02 -1.35
CA MET A 35 -13.56 -4.58 -1.23
C MET A 35 -13.29 -3.84 -2.54
N LEU A 36 -12.27 -4.25 -3.32
CA LEU A 36 -11.99 -3.69 -4.64
C LEU A 36 -13.20 -3.87 -5.58
N GLY A 37 -13.75 -5.09 -5.66
CA GLY A 37 -14.93 -5.37 -6.47
C GLY A 37 -16.18 -4.62 -6.02
N GLN A 38 -16.39 -4.49 -4.70
CA GLN A 38 -17.50 -3.73 -4.13
C GLN A 38 -17.38 -2.23 -4.46
N ALA A 39 -16.18 -1.66 -4.33
CA ALA A 39 -15.94 -0.26 -4.65
C ALA A 39 -16.12 0.03 -6.15
N ALA A 40 -15.62 -0.85 -7.03
CA ALA A 40 -15.79 -0.73 -8.47
C ALA A 40 -17.27 -0.81 -8.92
N LYS A 41 -18.10 -1.51 -8.15
CA LYS A 41 -19.56 -1.64 -8.41
C LYS A 41 -20.41 -0.62 -7.64
N ASN A 42 -19.80 0.34 -6.97
CA ASN A 42 -20.48 1.32 -6.11
C ASN A 42 -21.29 0.69 -4.94
N ASP A 43 -20.93 -0.53 -4.52
CA ASP A 43 -21.56 -1.23 -3.39
C ASP A 43 -20.99 -0.71 -2.06
N GLN A 44 -21.52 0.41 -1.58
CA GLN A 44 -21.07 1.03 -0.33
C GLN A 44 -21.42 0.18 0.89
N ALA A 45 -22.55 -0.51 0.89
CA ALA A 45 -22.97 -1.34 2.01
C ALA A 45 -22.05 -2.55 2.17
N GLY A 46 -21.76 -3.26 1.09
CA GLY A 46 -20.83 -4.38 1.06
C GLY A 46 -19.42 -3.94 1.46
N LEU A 47 -18.95 -2.81 0.93
CA LEU A 47 -17.64 -2.24 1.27
C LEU A 47 -17.50 -1.99 2.78
N ASN A 48 -18.51 -1.36 3.39
CA ASN A 48 -18.52 -1.09 4.84
C ASN A 48 -18.58 -2.38 5.67
N ALA A 49 -19.38 -3.36 5.24
CA ALA A 49 -19.47 -4.65 5.93
C ALA A 49 -18.12 -5.41 5.90
N THR A 50 -17.47 -5.47 4.73
CA THR A 50 -16.15 -6.12 4.60
C THR A 50 -15.07 -5.37 5.39
N ARG A 51 -15.12 -4.03 5.41
CA ARG A 51 -14.24 -3.23 6.25
C ARG A 51 -14.41 -3.59 7.74
N GLN A 52 -15.63 -3.66 8.25
CA GLN A 52 -15.90 -4.04 9.64
C GLN A 52 -15.35 -5.43 9.98
N GLN A 53 -15.43 -6.39 9.05
CA GLN A 53 -14.79 -7.70 9.21
C GLN A 53 -13.27 -7.58 9.37
N LEU A 54 -12.61 -6.76 8.56
CA LEU A 54 -11.17 -6.50 8.71
C LEU A 54 -10.85 -5.74 10.00
N ASP A 55 -11.69 -4.80 10.42
CA ASP A 55 -11.51 -4.04 11.66
C ASP A 55 -11.59 -4.95 12.92
N SER A 56 -12.29 -6.08 12.84
CA SER A 56 -12.42 -7.06 13.93
C SER A 56 -11.23 -8.02 14.05
N LEU A 57 -10.30 -8.02 13.12
CA LEU A 57 -9.12 -8.88 13.18
C LEU A 57 -8.17 -8.44 14.32
N SER A 58 -7.57 -9.43 14.97
CA SER A 58 -6.51 -9.17 15.96
C SER A 58 -5.32 -8.50 15.30
N ARG A 59 -4.78 -7.48 15.94
CA ARG A 59 -3.63 -6.70 15.49
C ARG A 59 -2.46 -6.90 16.44
N PRO A 60 -1.20 -6.81 15.94
CA PRO A 60 -0.04 -6.80 16.83
C PRO A 60 -0.12 -5.58 17.78
N ALA A 61 0.47 -5.74 18.96
CA ALA A 61 0.64 -4.62 19.87
C ALA A 61 1.84 -3.76 19.44
N HIS A 62 1.77 -2.46 19.73
CA HIS A 62 2.90 -1.57 19.52
C HIS A 62 4.12 -1.97 20.37
N GLN A 63 5.31 -1.88 19.78
CA GLN A 63 6.59 -2.21 20.41
C GLN A 63 7.62 -1.15 20.02
N ASN A 64 8.50 -0.79 20.97
CA ASN A 64 9.64 0.10 20.71
C ASN A 64 9.32 1.34 19.83
N VAL A 65 8.13 1.94 20.02
CA VAL A 65 7.57 3.01 19.18
C VAL A 65 8.56 4.14 18.89
N LYS A 66 9.33 4.57 19.90
CA LYS A 66 10.29 5.68 19.75
C LYS A 66 11.41 5.32 18.75
N GLU A 67 11.94 4.12 18.83
CA GLU A 67 13.01 3.64 17.93
C GLU A 67 12.46 3.43 16.51
N ALA A 68 11.30 2.78 16.40
CA ALA A 68 10.62 2.58 15.12
C ALA A 68 10.34 3.91 14.41
N ARG A 69 9.88 4.93 15.12
CA ARG A 69 9.64 6.26 14.57
C ARG A 69 10.93 6.97 14.13
N ALA A 70 12.04 6.77 14.84
CA ALA A 70 13.34 7.30 14.41
C ALA A 70 13.82 6.65 13.10
N LEU A 71 13.66 5.32 12.98
CA LEU A 71 13.96 4.58 11.74
C LEU A 71 13.01 4.99 10.60
N ASN A 72 11.72 5.17 10.88
CA ASN A 72 10.78 5.69 9.90
C ASN A 72 11.19 7.07 9.37
N GLN A 73 11.66 7.97 10.25
CA GLN A 73 12.14 9.28 9.83
C GLN A 73 13.37 9.19 8.90
N GLN A 74 14.29 8.26 9.15
CA GLN A 74 15.41 7.99 8.23
C GLN A 74 14.92 7.54 6.85
N GLY A 75 13.92 6.66 6.82
CA GLY A 75 13.28 6.23 5.57
C GLY A 75 12.60 7.37 4.82
N LEU A 76 11.90 8.26 5.52
CA LEU A 76 11.27 9.45 4.92
C LEU A 76 12.30 10.41 4.33
N GLU A 77 13.45 10.56 4.98
CA GLU A 77 14.53 11.39 4.47
C GLU A 77 15.17 10.79 3.20
N ALA A 78 15.37 9.47 3.18
CA ALA A 78 15.82 8.78 1.98
C ALA A 78 14.80 8.89 0.82
N LEU A 79 13.48 8.84 1.10
CA LEU A 79 12.44 9.08 0.09
C LEU A 79 12.55 10.48 -0.54
N LYS A 80 12.82 11.51 0.26
CA LYS A 80 13.00 12.88 -0.27
C LYS A 80 14.18 12.99 -1.22
N GLN A 81 15.20 12.15 -1.02
CA GLN A 81 16.37 12.06 -1.87
C GLN A 81 16.19 11.11 -3.05
N ASN A 82 14.99 10.51 -3.21
CA ASN A 82 14.67 9.44 -4.17
C ASN A 82 15.55 8.19 -4.00
N ASP A 83 16.19 8.01 -2.84
CA ASP A 83 16.89 6.76 -2.49
C ASP A 83 15.89 5.74 -1.95
N TYR A 84 15.15 5.13 -2.88
CA TYR A 84 14.10 4.17 -2.54
C TYR A 84 14.65 2.90 -1.90
N GLN A 85 15.91 2.54 -2.20
CA GLN A 85 16.53 1.35 -1.60
C GLN A 85 16.87 1.59 -0.13
N ALA A 86 17.49 2.73 0.21
CA ALA A 86 17.74 3.12 1.58
C ALA A 86 16.43 3.31 2.36
N ALA A 87 15.42 3.92 1.73
CA ALA A 87 14.09 4.09 2.31
C ALA A 87 13.45 2.73 2.66
N ALA A 88 13.41 1.79 1.73
CA ALA A 88 12.85 0.45 1.98
C ALA A 88 13.60 -0.28 3.11
N THR A 89 14.92 -0.17 3.16
CA THR A 89 15.74 -0.77 4.23
C THR A 89 15.42 -0.17 5.60
N ALA A 90 15.29 1.15 5.69
CA ALA A 90 14.97 1.84 6.92
C ALA A 90 13.54 1.52 7.40
N PHE A 91 12.55 1.53 6.49
CA PHE A 91 11.17 1.18 6.82
C PHE A 91 11.02 -0.29 7.22
N GLN A 92 11.78 -1.20 6.60
CA GLN A 92 11.77 -2.61 7.00
C GLN A 92 12.26 -2.78 8.43
N LYS A 93 13.37 -2.16 8.81
CA LYS A 93 13.88 -2.17 10.19
C LYS A 93 12.87 -1.52 11.15
N ALA A 94 12.24 -0.43 10.74
CA ALA A 94 11.21 0.23 11.52
C ALA A 94 10.01 -0.70 11.77
N GLN A 95 9.55 -1.44 10.75
CA GLN A 95 8.44 -2.40 10.87
C GLN A 95 8.80 -3.60 11.75
N GLU A 96 10.03 -4.10 11.68
CA GLU A 96 10.53 -5.15 12.57
C GLU A 96 10.56 -4.68 14.03
N THR A 97 10.82 -3.38 14.26
CA THR A 97 10.84 -2.74 15.58
C THR A 97 9.45 -2.47 16.15
N ASP A 98 8.50 -2.01 15.30
CA ASP A 98 7.09 -1.83 15.66
C ASP A 98 6.18 -2.33 14.53
N PRO A 99 5.77 -3.59 14.56
CA PRO A 99 4.91 -4.16 13.54
C PRO A 99 3.49 -3.58 13.52
N ALA A 100 3.05 -2.92 14.59
CA ALA A 100 1.71 -2.34 14.68
C ALA A 100 1.61 -0.97 13.99
N ASP A 101 2.73 -0.36 13.57
CA ASP A 101 2.72 0.97 13.01
C ASP A 101 2.25 0.98 11.56
N ILE A 102 1.05 1.52 11.35
CA ILE A 102 0.37 1.59 10.06
C ILE A 102 1.12 2.49 9.07
N GLU A 103 1.75 3.56 9.56
CA GLU A 103 2.46 4.50 8.71
C GLU A 103 3.72 3.85 8.13
N ILE A 104 4.46 3.15 8.99
CA ILE A 104 5.66 2.41 8.59
C ILE A 104 5.31 1.35 7.54
N ALA A 105 4.27 0.56 7.76
CA ALA A 105 3.83 -0.46 6.81
C ALA A 105 3.43 0.16 5.45
N GLY A 106 2.70 1.28 5.46
CA GLY A 106 2.32 2.02 4.25
C GLY A 106 3.52 2.61 3.51
N ASN A 107 4.48 3.17 4.23
CA ASN A 107 5.72 3.74 3.67
C ASN A 107 6.61 2.67 3.05
N LEU A 108 6.73 1.50 3.67
CA LEU A 108 7.46 0.36 3.10
C LEU A 108 6.79 -0.13 1.80
N GLY A 109 5.46 -0.21 1.79
CA GLY A 109 4.70 -0.53 0.58
C GLY A 109 4.96 0.47 -0.55
N TYR A 110 4.97 1.76 -0.26
CA TYR A 110 5.30 2.81 -1.22
C TYR A 110 6.75 2.73 -1.73
N ALA A 111 7.72 2.53 -0.84
CA ALA A 111 9.12 2.37 -1.24
C ALA A 111 9.33 1.17 -2.17
N ASN A 112 8.70 0.03 -1.87
CA ASN A 112 8.71 -1.15 -2.74
C ASN A 112 8.06 -0.88 -4.11
N LEU A 113 6.97 -0.10 -4.16
CA LEU A 113 6.35 0.33 -5.42
C LEU A 113 7.35 1.13 -6.26
N LYS A 114 8.02 2.11 -5.66
CA LYS A 114 9.01 2.96 -6.35
C LYS A 114 10.23 2.17 -6.83
N LEU A 115 10.57 1.06 -6.18
CA LEU A 115 11.60 0.11 -6.62
C LEU A 115 11.11 -0.86 -7.72
N GLY A 116 9.85 -0.80 -8.13
CA GLY A 116 9.26 -1.77 -9.06
C GLY A 116 9.05 -3.16 -8.46
N GLN A 117 9.21 -3.33 -7.16
CA GLN A 117 9.02 -4.59 -6.45
C GLN A 117 7.53 -4.82 -6.17
N LEU A 118 6.72 -4.92 -7.24
CA LEU A 118 5.27 -4.80 -7.18
C LEU A 118 4.61 -5.84 -6.26
N LYS A 119 5.08 -7.09 -6.25
CA LYS A 119 4.55 -8.14 -5.36
C LYS A 119 4.85 -7.87 -3.88
N ARG A 120 6.03 -7.34 -3.58
CA ARG A 120 6.36 -6.90 -2.21
C ARG A 120 5.54 -5.69 -1.80
N ALA A 121 5.33 -4.74 -2.71
CA ALA A 121 4.48 -3.58 -2.47
C ALA A 121 3.03 -3.99 -2.17
N GLU A 122 2.44 -4.88 -2.98
CA GLU A 122 1.12 -5.46 -2.75
C GLU A 122 1.02 -6.08 -1.34
N HIS A 123 1.98 -6.95 -0.99
CA HIS A 123 2.01 -7.63 0.30
C HIS A 123 2.05 -6.63 1.47
N GLN A 124 2.91 -5.63 1.40
CA GLN A 124 3.05 -4.62 2.46
C GLN A 124 1.82 -3.71 2.57
N LEU A 125 1.20 -3.35 1.45
CA LEU A 125 0.00 -2.52 1.47
C LEU A 125 -1.22 -3.30 1.96
N VAL A 126 -1.34 -4.59 1.63
CA VAL A 126 -2.35 -5.48 2.21
C VAL A 126 -2.16 -5.61 3.72
N TYR A 127 -0.91 -5.70 4.20
CA TYR A 127 -0.60 -5.65 5.63
C TYR A 127 -1.01 -4.31 6.25
N ALA A 128 -0.66 -3.18 5.65
CA ALA A 128 -1.07 -1.86 6.15
C ALA A 128 -2.60 -1.71 6.22
N ILE A 129 -3.32 -2.28 5.24
CA ILE A 129 -4.79 -2.32 5.22
C ILE A 129 -5.34 -3.20 6.33
N SER A 130 -4.71 -4.34 6.65
CA SER A 130 -5.12 -5.16 7.79
C SER A 130 -5.00 -4.44 9.13
N LEU A 131 -3.99 -3.58 9.27
CA LEU A 131 -3.82 -2.73 10.46
C LEU A 131 -4.84 -1.59 10.52
N SER A 132 -5.21 -1.02 9.37
CA SER A 132 -6.18 0.07 9.28
C SER A 132 -6.94 0.05 7.95
N PRO A 133 -8.05 -0.68 7.86
CA PRO A 133 -8.81 -0.83 6.61
C PRO A 133 -9.39 0.48 6.07
N GLY A 134 -9.57 1.48 6.93
CA GLY A 134 -10.09 2.80 6.57
C GLY A 134 -9.02 3.81 6.12
N ARG A 135 -7.72 3.43 6.08
CA ARG A 135 -6.66 4.37 5.71
C ARG A 135 -6.58 4.57 4.19
N SER A 136 -7.09 5.70 3.72
CA SER A 136 -7.16 6.07 2.30
C SER A 136 -5.84 5.96 1.55
N SER A 137 -4.72 6.40 2.16
CA SER A 137 -3.40 6.37 1.51
C SER A 137 -2.91 4.96 1.16
N SER A 138 -3.21 3.95 1.99
CA SER A 138 -2.84 2.56 1.70
C SER A 138 -3.59 2.03 0.46
N TRP A 139 -4.86 2.37 0.33
CA TRP A 139 -5.67 2.02 -0.84
C TRP A 139 -5.20 2.75 -2.11
N TYR A 140 -4.86 4.03 -1.99
CA TYR A 140 -4.32 4.79 -3.12
C TYR A 140 -3.03 4.17 -3.65
N ASN A 141 -2.08 3.88 -2.75
CA ASN A 141 -0.82 3.22 -3.12
C ASN A 141 -1.05 1.82 -3.70
N LEU A 142 -2.04 1.07 -3.19
CA LEU A 142 -2.40 -0.23 -3.75
C LEU A 142 -2.98 -0.09 -5.17
N GLY A 143 -3.74 0.98 -5.43
CA GLY A 143 -4.20 1.33 -6.77
C GLY A 143 -3.06 1.58 -7.75
N GLN A 144 -2.02 2.30 -7.30
CA GLN A 144 -0.81 2.50 -8.10
C GLN A 144 -0.07 1.17 -8.36
N VAL A 145 0.00 0.27 -7.38
CA VAL A 145 0.60 -1.06 -7.55
C VAL A 145 -0.15 -1.87 -8.60
N TYR A 146 -1.47 -1.96 -8.52
CA TYR A 146 -2.26 -2.69 -9.52
C TYR A 146 -2.20 -2.05 -10.90
N GLY A 147 -2.19 -0.72 -10.98
CA GLY A 147 -1.96 -0.01 -12.24
C GLY A 147 -0.60 -0.34 -12.85
N ALA A 148 0.46 -0.37 -12.04
CA ALA A 148 1.81 -0.79 -12.47
C ALA A 148 1.87 -2.28 -12.89
N MET A 149 1.00 -3.12 -12.32
CA MET A 149 0.81 -4.53 -12.73
C MET A 149 -0.09 -4.68 -13.99
N ASN A 150 -0.59 -3.59 -14.56
CA ASN A 150 -1.57 -3.56 -15.66
C ASN A 150 -2.94 -4.18 -15.30
N ASP A 151 -3.31 -4.26 -14.02
CA ASP A 151 -4.61 -4.72 -13.54
C ASP A 151 -5.53 -3.50 -13.31
N ILE A 152 -6.13 -3.02 -14.40
CA ILE A 152 -6.94 -1.79 -14.41
C ILE A 152 -8.16 -1.93 -13.48
N GLU A 153 -8.80 -3.10 -13.46
CA GLU A 153 -10.00 -3.33 -12.64
C GLU A 153 -9.69 -3.20 -11.15
N LYS A 154 -8.66 -3.90 -10.66
CA LYS A 154 -8.23 -3.80 -9.26
C LYS A 154 -7.72 -2.41 -8.92
N ALA A 155 -6.99 -1.76 -9.82
CA ALA A 155 -6.53 -0.39 -9.63
C ALA A 155 -7.71 0.58 -9.46
N THR A 156 -8.74 0.48 -10.31
CA THR A 156 -9.97 1.27 -10.22
C THR A 156 -10.67 1.06 -8.88
N GLY A 157 -10.84 -0.20 -8.45
CA GLY A 157 -11.43 -0.53 -7.16
C GLY A 157 -10.65 0.05 -5.98
N ALA A 158 -9.32 0.01 -6.05
CA ALA A 158 -8.45 0.55 -4.99
C ALA A 158 -8.51 2.08 -4.93
N PHE A 159 -8.46 2.79 -6.05
CA PHE A 159 -8.64 4.24 -6.10
C PHE A 159 -10.03 4.66 -5.64
N ALA A 160 -11.09 3.95 -6.04
CA ALA A 160 -12.45 4.20 -5.56
C ALA A 160 -12.55 3.99 -4.04
N THR A 161 -11.93 2.95 -3.49
CA THR A 161 -11.86 2.70 -2.04
C THR A 161 -11.10 3.82 -1.32
N ALA A 162 -9.97 4.28 -1.88
CA ALA A 162 -9.22 5.40 -1.34
C ALA A 162 -10.07 6.68 -1.24
N TYR A 163 -10.86 6.99 -2.26
CA TYR A 163 -11.79 8.11 -2.23
C TYR A 163 -12.84 7.97 -1.13
N ARG A 164 -13.47 6.79 -1.01
CA ARG A 164 -14.56 6.54 -0.05
C ARG A 164 -14.10 6.61 1.40
N PHE A 165 -12.84 6.29 1.68
CA PHE A 165 -12.25 6.37 3.01
C PHE A 165 -11.44 7.65 3.24
N SER A 166 -11.47 8.57 2.29
CA SER A 166 -10.79 9.85 2.42
C SER A 166 -11.51 10.76 3.43
N GLN A 167 -10.74 11.41 4.29
CA GLN A 167 -11.22 12.48 5.15
C GLN A 167 -11.45 13.79 4.36
N ASN A 168 -10.88 13.90 3.17
CA ASN A 168 -11.04 15.04 2.27
C ASN A 168 -11.21 14.54 0.82
N PRO A 169 -12.43 14.09 0.45
CA PRO A 169 -12.71 13.56 -0.89
C PRO A 169 -12.38 14.54 -2.03
N PRO A 170 -12.65 15.86 -1.95
CA PRO A 170 -12.25 16.79 -2.99
C PRO A 170 -10.75 16.82 -3.24
N LYS A 171 -9.94 16.81 -2.17
CA LYS A 171 -8.47 16.75 -2.29
C LYS A 171 -8.01 15.43 -2.92
N THR A 172 -8.67 14.32 -2.61
CA THR A 172 -8.35 13.02 -3.21
C THR A 172 -8.63 13.02 -4.71
N VAL A 173 -9.75 13.61 -5.15
CA VAL A 173 -10.06 13.78 -6.57
C VAL A 173 -9.00 14.63 -7.27
N GLU A 174 -8.59 15.74 -6.65
CA GLU A 174 -7.53 16.60 -7.21
C GLU A 174 -6.22 15.83 -7.36
N PHE A 175 -5.85 15.04 -6.37
CA PHE A 175 -4.68 14.17 -6.43
C PHE A 175 -4.76 13.14 -7.57
N MET A 176 -5.94 12.54 -7.78
CA MET A 176 -6.17 11.61 -8.89
C MET A 176 -6.07 12.31 -10.25
N ARG A 177 -6.58 13.55 -10.38
CA ARG A 177 -6.44 14.34 -11.61
C ARG A 177 -4.99 14.67 -11.92
N GLN A 178 -4.21 15.11 -10.93
CA GLN A 178 -2.79 15.36 -11.10
C GLN A 178 -2.04 14.09 -11.54
N ALA A 179 -2.40 12.95 -10.97
CA ALA A 179 -1.78 11.67 -11.32
C ALA A 179 -2.07 11.22 -12.77
N LEU A 180 -3.14 11.71 -13.43
CA LEU A 180 -3.41 11.42 -14.85
C LEU A 180 -2.29 11.91 -15.79
N THR A 181 -1.64 13.01 -15.43
CA THR A 181 -0.59 13.62 -16.25
C THR A 181 0.82 13.35 -15.72
N ALA A 182 0.93 12.63 -14.57
CA ALA A 182 2.22 12.31 -13.98
C ALA A 182 3.02 11.35 -14.88
N PRO A 183 4.27 11.71 -15.25
CA PRO A 183 5.05 10.94 -16.22
C PRO A 183 5.41 9.53 -15.75
N GLU A 184 5.49 9.31 -14.45
CA GLU A 184 5.78 8.01 -13.84
C GLU A 184 4.62 7.01 -13.93
N ASN A 185 3.40 7.46 -14.20
CA ASN A 185 2.24 6.59 -14.32
C ASN A 185 2.15 5.99 -15.72
N ASN A 186 2.04 4.66 -15.79
CA ASN A 186 1.81 3.95 -17.03
C ASN A 186 0.37 4.14 -17.53
N GLU A 187 0.10 3.67 -18.74
CA GLU A 187 -1.22 3.78 -19.36
C GLU A 187 -2.33 3.12 -18.54
N ALA A 188 -2.09 1.94 -17.98
CA ALA A 188 -3.06 1.22 -17.16
C ALA A 188 -3.42 1.99 -15.87
N THR A 189 -2.44 2.61 -15.20
CA THR A 189 -2.68 3.48 -14.04
C THR A 189 -3.55 4.68 -14.42
N ARG A 190 -3.25 5.33 -15.55
CA ARG A 190 -4.04 6.47 -16.05
C ARG A 190 -5.46 6.05 -16.42
N ALA A 191 -5.62 4.89 -17.09
CA ALA A 191 -6.94 4.34 -17.41
C ALA A 191 -7.75 4.06 -16.14
N ALA A 192 -7.15 3.43 -15.13
CA ALA A 192 -7.81 3.16 -13.85
C ALA A 192 -8.23 4.44 -13.12
N LEU A 193 -7.37 5.47 -13.10
CA LEU A 193 -7.70 6.77 -12.52
C LEU A 193 -8.88 7.43 -13.26
N LYS A 194 -8.86 7.39 -14.60
CA LYS A 194 -9.96 7.91 -15.43
C LYS A 194 -11.26 7.21 -15.10
N TRP A 195 -11.28 5.88 -15.12
CA TRP A 195 -12.47 5.09 -14.80
C TRP A 195 -12.96 5.34 -13.37
N THR A 196 -12.03 5.54 -12.42
CA THR A 196 -12.41 5.90 -11.06
C THR A 196 -13.12 7.25 -11.01
N LEU A 197 -12.59 8.28 -11.67
CA LEU A 197 -13.19 9.62 -11.68
C LEU A 197 -14.56 9.61 -12.35
N GLU A 198 -14.73 8.84 -13.42
CA GLU A 198 -16.02 8.61 -14.07
C GLU A 198 -17.02 7.91 -13.13
N LEU A 199 -16.59 6.82 -12.47
CA LEU A 199 -17.40 6.09 -11.48
C LEU A 199 -17.87 6.98 -10.31
N LEU A 200 -17.04 7.94 -9.91
CA LEU A 200 -17.35 8.88 -8.83
C LEU A 200 -18.20 10.08 -9.29
N GLY A 201 -18.57 10.15 -10.56
CA GLY A 201 -19.33 11.28 -11.13
C GLY A 201 -18.55 12.60 -11.09
N THR A 202 -17.24 12.53 -11.06
CA THR A 202 -16.34 13.69 -11.08
C THR A 202 -15.75 13.83 -12.49
N PRO A 203 -16.35 14.58 -13.40
CA PRO A 203 -15.89 14.63 -14.79
C PRO A 203 -14.45 15.10 -14.85
N LEU A 204 -13.71 14.51 -15.79
CA LEU A 204 -12.43 15.06 -16.22
C LEU A 204 -12.73 16.50 -16.65
N MET A 205 -12.02 17.50 -16.11
CA MET A 205 -12.16 18.85 -16.63
C MET A 205 -11.87 18.77 -18.14
N GLU A 206 -12.85 19.00 -18.96
CA GLU A 206 -12.61 19.31 -20.35
C GLU A 206 -11.59 20.44 -20.36
N SER A 207 -10.47 20.20 -21.05
CA SER A 207 -9.48 21.27 -21.32
C SER A 207 -10.29 22.49 -21.74
N ALA A 208 -10.18 23.57 -20.98
CA ALA A 208 -10.77 24.84 -21.36
C ALA A 208 -10.35 25.11 -22.81
N VAL A 209 -11.29 24.92 -23.72
CA VAL A 209 -11.10 25.36 -25.09
C VAL A 209 -10.96 26.87 -24.98
N VAL A 210 -9.71 27.32 -25.04
CA VAL A 210 -9.38 28.73 -25.18
C VAL A 210 -10.03 29.18 -26.48
N ARG A 211 -11.15 29.92 -26.35
CA ARG A 211 -11.74 30.67 -27.44
C ARG A 211 -10.98 31.97 -27.65
#